data_acf88fa7ba064bdf77034a1608bee702
#
_entry.id   acf88fa7ba064bdf77034a1608bee702
#
_cell.length_a   1.000
_cell.length_b   1.000
_cell.length_c   1.000
_cell.angle_alpha   90.00
_cell.angle_beta   90.00
_cell.angle_gamma   90.00
#
_symmetry.space_group_name_H-M   'P 1'
#
loop_
_entity.id
_entity.type
_entity.pdbx_description
1 polymer ?
#
loop_
_entity_poly.entity_id
_entity_poly.type
_entity_poly.pdbx_seq_one_letter_code
_entity_poly.pdbx_strand_id
1 'polypeptide(L)'
;MSNIKFHVTAIFNGAASFHECVLLCMGGLRELGYEVTYADNQLKPDAINIVLGSYTYMTDNATWTAMSRISKNIIIYNWEQVAVDVPWLTPRYFRQMVNTHVWDYNAANVAALKAAGVADVHLVPMSYTADMSVVPTGVEQDIDVLFYGVVNDRRRAAIAALRDKGLNVVSTEETPWMMGAERDNYIARAKVVLNLHRFDVAKVFEIARVSYLLANHKAVVSEIADGTDIDDDIRAAVVGGHIDDLPQLCYDLVHD
;
A
#
# COMPACT_ATOMS: atom_id res chain seq x y z
N MET A 1 5.32 13.18 29.89
CA MET A 1 5.20 12.55 28.56
C MET A 1 6.59 12.21 28.10
N SER A 2 6.85 11.00 27.62
CA SER A 2 8.17 10.57 27.19
C SER A 2 8.63 11.41 25.99
N ASN A 3 9.89 11.84 26.03
CA ASN A 3 10.51 12.63 24.97
C ASN A 3 10.86 11.76 23.73
N ILE A 4 9.98 10.78 23.43
CA ILE A 4 10.18 9.86 22.31
C ILE A 4 9.79 10.59 21.02
N LYS A 5 10.75 10.63 20.09
CA LYS A 5 10.56 11.20 18.75
C LYS A 5 10.54 10.08 17.72
N PHE A 6 9.67 10.20 16.75
CA PHE A 6 9.62 9.30 15.61
C PHE A 6 10.04 10.02 14.33
N HIS A 7 10.62 9.25 13.43
CA HIS A 7 10.92 9.69 12.09
C HIS A 7 10.47 8.63 11.10
N VAL A 8 9.54 8.99 10.22
CA VAL A 8 9.10 8.11 9.13
C VAL A 8 9.97 8.39 7.92
N THR A 9 10.43 7.34 7.25
CA THR A 9 11.19 7.47 6.01
C THR A 9 10.76 6.41 5.02
N ALA A 10 10.43 6.84 3.81
CA ALA A 10 10.27 5.94 2.68
C ALA A 10 11.60 5.87 1.94
N ILE A 11 12.11 4.64 1.81
CA ILE A 11 13.40 4.41 1.21
C ILE A 11 13.20 3.76 -0.17
N PHE A 12 13.12 4.56 -1.22
CA PHE A 12 12.96 4.10 -2.59
C PHE A 12 13.21 5.23 -3.61
N ASN A 13 13.60 4.89 -4.83
CA ASN A 13 13.53 5.81 -5.98
C ASN A 13 12.09 5.97 -6.43
N GLY A 14 11.26 6.63 -5.67
CA GLY A 14 9.82 6.70 -5.87
C GLY A 14 9.09 6.57 -4.53
N ALA A 15 9.58 7.27 -3.52
CA ALA A 15 8.98 7.33 -2.18
C ALA A 15 7.47 7.66 -2.21
N ALA A 16 7.02 8.33 -3.28
CA ALA A 16 5.60 8.55 -3.56
C ALA A 16 4.75 7.25 -3.63
N SER A 17 5.37 6.09 -3.85
CA SER A 17 4.67 4.78 -3.83
C SER A 17 4.19 4.38 -2.44
N PHE A 18 4.72 4.99 -1.38
CA PHE A 18 4.37 4.71 0.02
C PHE A 18 3.59 5.87 0.65
N HIS A 19 3.06 6.78 -0.16
CA HIS A 19 2.44 8.00 0.33
C HIS A 19 1.35 7.74 1.38
N GLU A 20 0.42 6.83 1.10
CA GLU A 20 -0.66 6.45 2.01
C GLU A 20 -0.14 5.83 3.31
N CYS A 21 0.92 5.02 3.25
CA CYS A 21 1.55 4.43 4.43
C CYS A 21 2.28 5.48 5.26
N VAL A 22 2.89 6.48 4.62
CA VAL A 22 3.51 7.63 5.31
C VAL A 22 2.44 8.45 6.04
N LEU A 23 1.33 8.79 5.35
CA LEU A 23 0.23 9.52 5.96
C LEU A 23 -0.35 8.80 7.17
N LEU A 24 -0.56 7.49 7.05
CA LEU A 24 -1.03 6.65 8.15
C LEU A 24 -0.08 6.71 9.36
N CYS A 25 1.23 6.47 9.14
CA CYS A 25 2.22 6.49 10.21
C CYS A 25 2.31 7.87 10.88
N MET A 26 2.35 8.93 10.06
CA MET A 26 2.45 10.31 10.55
C MET A 26 1.21 10.70 11.34
N GLY A 27 0.01 10.46 10.80
CA GLY A 27 -1.26 10.79 11.43
C GLY A 27 -1.46 10.01 12.72
N GLY A 28 -1.31 8.68 12.69
CA GLY A 28 -1.50 7.84 13.87
C GLY A 28 -0.55 8.19 15.03
N LEU A 29 0.72 8.48 14.74
CA LEU A 29 1.67 8.89 15.77
C LEU A 29 1.34 10.28 16.36
N ARG A 30 0.87 11.22 15.51
CA ARG A 30 0.41 12.55 15.98
C ARG A 30 -0.82 12.44 16.87
N GLU A 31 -1.80 11.61 16.49
CA GLU A 31 -3.02 11.37 17.29
C GLU A 31 -2.69 10.75 18.64
N LEU A 32 -1.62 9.94 18.72
CA LEU A 32 -1.08 9.40 19.97
C LEU A 32 -0.25 10.41 20.78
N GLY A 33 -0.05 11.62 20.27
CA GLY A 33 0.67 12.71 20.95
C GLY A 33 2.19 12.64 20.84
N TYR A 34 2.74 11.88 19.87
CA TYR A 34 4.18 11.83 19.63
C TYR A 34 4.64 12.93 18.66
N GLU A 35 5.86 13.40 18.86
CA GLU A 35 6.59 14.20 17.87
C GLU A 35 7.00 13.29 16.72
N VAL A 36 6.57 13.58 15.50
CA VAL A 36 6.89 12.80 14.31
C VAL A 36 7.30 13.70 13.15
N THR A 37 8.34 13.29 12.45
CA THR A 37 8.86 13.97 11.26
C THR A 37 8.96 12.99 10.10
N TYR A 38 9.00 13.51 8.87
CA TYR A 38 9.16 12.73 7.65
C TYR A 38 10.24 13.32 6.74
N ALA A 39 11.02 12.46 6.11
CA ALA A 39 11.86 12.79 4.96
C ALA A 39 12.21 11.51 4.18
N ASP A 40 12.22 11.62 2.85
CA ASP A 40 12.63 10.52 1.98
C ASP A 40 14.11 10.20 2.14
N ASN A 41 14.43 8.90 2.17
CA ASN A 41 15.81 8.40 2.15
C ASN A 41 16.71 8.96 3.26
N GLN A 42 16.15 9.30 4.42
CA GLN A 42 16.89 9.83 5.56
C GLN A 42 16.57 9.06 6.84
N LEU A 43 17.57 8.92 7.71
CA LEU A 43 17.40 8.45 9.08
C LEU A 43 17.84 9.54 10.05
N LYS A 44 17.19 9.60 11.20
CA LYS A 44 17.58 10.49 12.30
C LYS A 44 18.19 9.73 13.45
N PRO A 45 19.40 10.10 13.92
CA PRO A 45 20.08 9.38 15.00
C PRO A 45 19.40 9.54 16.37
N ASP A 46 18.61 10.60 16.54
CA ASP A 46 17.92 10.98 17.79
C ASP A 46 16.42 10.60 17.79
N ALA A 47 15.98 9.78 16.86
CA ALA A 47 14.59 9.34 16.74
C ALA A 47 14.48 7.83 16.55
N ILE A 48 13.29 7.28 16.80
CA ILE A 48 12.92 5.95 16.34
C ILE A 48 12.52 6.10 14.87
N ASN A 49 13.23 5.41 13.99
CA ASN A 49 13.02 5.49 12.55
C ASN A 49 12.08 4.39 12.08
N ILE A 50 10.93 4.73 11.52
CA ILE A 50 10.01 3.80 10.85
C ILE A 50 10.36 3.82 9.37
N VAL A 51 10.85 2.69 8.86
CA VAL A 51 11.38 2.54 7.50
C VAL A 51 10.39 1.79 6.63
N LEU A 52 9.92 2.45 5.58
CA LEU A 52 9.06 1.90 4.54
C LEU A 52 9.90 1.60 3.28
N GLY A 53 9.49 0.62 2.48
CA GLY A 53 10.16 0.28 1.22
C GLY A 53 11.54 -0.39 1.39
N SER A 54 11.81 -0.98 2.53
CA SER A 54 13.12 -1.56 2.88
C SER A 54 13.60 -2.66 1.91
N TYR A 55 12.70 -3.37 1.24
CA TYR A 55 13.04 -4.44 0.30
C TYR A 55 13.96 -3.97 -0.85
N THR A 56 13.86 -2.72 -1.25
CA THR A 56 14.66 -2.16 -2.35
C THR A 56 16.13 -1.96 -1.99
N TYR A 57 16.46 -1.82 -0.71
CA TYR A 57 17.82 -1.60 -0.19
C TYR A 57 18.42 -2.82 0.48
N MET A 58 17.56 -3.75 0.90
CA MET A 58 18.02 -5.00 1.49
C MET A 58 18.70 -5.93 0.48
N THR A 59 18.82 -5.50 -0.77
CA THR A 59 19.64 -6.15 -1.79
C THR A 59 21.13 -5.89 -1.58
N ASP A 60 21.53 -4.85 -0.80
CA ASP A 60 22.91 -4.46 -0.57
C ASP A 60 23.26 -4.36 0.92
N ASN A 61 24.24 -5.16 1.38
CA ASN A 61 24.74 -5.13 2.77
C ASN A 61 25.38 -3.79 3.14
N ALA A 62 25.98 -3.09 2.18
CA ALA A 62 26.65 -1.83 2.46
C ALA A 62 25.63 -0.77 2.87
N THR A 63 24.50 -0.68 2.20
CA THR A 63 23.40 0.25 2.52
C THR A 63 22.83 -0.04 3.90
N TRP A 64 22.49 -1.30 4.20
CA TRP A 64 22.00 -1.68 5.53
C TRP A 64 23.00 -1.37 6.63
N THR A 65 24.29 -1.67 6.40
CA THR A 65 25.36 -1.35 7.34
C THR A 65 25.49 0.15 7.55
N ALA A 66 25.37 0.96 6.50
CA ALA A 66 25.39 2.41 6.60
C ALA A 66 24.20 2.94 7.42
N MET A 67 22.98 2.46 7.15
CA MET A 67 21.78 2.80 7.91
C MET A 67 21.93 2.46 9.39
N SER A 68 22.41 1.26 9.72
CA SER A 68 22.64 0.81 11.09
C SER A 68 23.73 1.59 11.86
N ARG A 69 24.60 2.32 11.14
CA ARG A 69 25.57 3.26 11.73
C ARG A 69 24.93 4.60 12.09
N ILE A 70 23.93 5.04 11.30
CA ILE A 70 23.21 6.30 11.54
C ILE A 70 22.31 6.16 12.76
N SER A 71 21.53 5.08 12.84
CA SER A 71 20.64 4.81 13.96
C SER A 71 20.62 3.32 14.32
N LYS A 72 20.46 3.02 15.60
CA LYS A 72 20.14 1.69 16.11
C LYS A 72 18.62 1.50 16.34
N ASN A 73 17.89 2.60 16.36
CA ASN A 73 16.45 2.61 16.62
C ASN A 73 15.70 2.59 15.29
N ILE A 74 15.66 1.42 14.66
CA ILE A 74 14.99 1.19 13.38
C ILE A 74 13.86 0.19 13.57
N ILE A 75 12.69 0.54 13.08
CA ILE A 75 11.54 -0.33 12.88
C ILE A 75 11.37 -0.46 11.38
N ILE A 76 11.39 -1.67 10.84
CA ILE A 76 11.02 -1.94 9.45
C ILE A 76 9.51 -2.14 9.43
N TYR A 77 8.77 -1.28 8.74
CA TYR A 77 7.37 -1.53 8.48
C TYR A 77 7.24 -2.16 7.10
N ASN A 78 7.04 -3.48 7.10
CA ASN A 78 6.91 -4.25 5.88
C ASN A 78 5.54 -4.03 5.23
N TRP A 79 5.55 -3.76 3.93
CA TRP A 79 4.36 -3.63 3.09
C TRP A 79 4.37 -4.62 1.90
N GLU A 80 5.30 -5.56 1.91
CA GLU A 80 5.38 -6.61 0.89
C GLU A 80 4.60 -7.84 1.32
N GLN A 81 4.02 -8.53 0.35
CA GLN A 81 3.31 -9.80 0.56
C GLN A 81 4.33 -10.94 0.70
N VAL A 82 4.80 -11.20 1.92
CA VAL A 82 5.83 -12.22 2.20
C VAL A 82 5.29 -13.64 2.26
N ALA A 83 3.98 -13.81 2.34
CA ALA A 83 3.32 -15.12 2.30
C ALA A 83 3.23 -15.71 0.89
N VAL A 84 3.68 -14.98 -0.15
CA VAL A 84 3.71 -15.41 -1.56
C VAL A 84 5.15 -15.48 -2.03
N ASP A 85 5.46 -16.48 -2.86
CA ASP A 85 6.78 -16.58 -3.48
C ASP A 85 6.91 -15.51 -4.58
N VAL A 86 7.69 -14.47 -4.28
CA VAL A 86 7.96 -13.35 -5.20
C VAL A 86 9.46 -13.14 -5.35
N PRO A 87 9.96 -12.88 -6.57
CA PRO A 87 11.39 -12.88 -6.87
C PRO A 87 12.23 -11.85 -6.11
N TRP A 88 11.62 -10.76 -5.63
CA TRP A 88 12.35 -9.70 -4.91
C TRP A 88 12.49 -9.97 -3.40
N LEU A 89 11.73 -10.91 -2.84
CA LEU A 89 11.87 -11.33 -1.45
C LEU A 89 12.97 -12.40 -1.33
N THR A 90 14.20 -11.94 -1.33
CA THR A 90 15.37 -12.83 -1.27
C THR A 90 15.64 -13.31 0.15
N PRO A 91 16.40 -14.40 0.35
CA PRO A 91 16.86 -14.81 1.69
C PRO A 91 17.64 -13.72 2.43
N ARG A 92 18.20 -12.77 1.71
CA ARG A 92 18.89 -11.60 2.26
C ARG A 92 17.92 -10.60 2.90
N TYR A 93 16.77 -10.37 2.29
CA TYR A 93 15.70 -9.56 2.85
C TYR A 93 15.33 -10.04 4.26
N PHE A 94 15.05 -11.33 4.40
CA PHE A 94 14.70 -11.92 5.70
C PHE A 94 15.84 -11.84 6.70
N ARG A 95 17.10 -12.10 6.30
CA ARG A 95 18.25 -12.01 7.21
C ARG A 95 18.44 -10.64 7.84
N GLN A 96 18.09 -9.57 7.15
CA GLN A 96 18.20 -8.21 7.71
C GLN A 96 17.10 -7.92 8.72
N MET A 97 15.94 -8.55 8.57
CA MET A 97 14.83 -8.45 9.51
C MET A 97 15.07 -9.23 10.82
N VAL A 98 15.84 -10.31 10.80
CA VAL A 98 16.05 -11.21 11.96
C VAL A 98 16.52 -10.48 13.23
N ASN A 99 17.30 -9.41 13.07
CA ASN A 99 17.85 -8.63 14.18
C ASN A 99 17.26 -7.20 14.25
N THR A 100 16.08 -6.98 13.73
CA THR A 100 15.44 -5.67 13.65
C THR A 100 14.00 -5.77 14.15
N HIS A 101 13.46 -4.70 14.76
CA HIS A 101 12.05 -4.60 15.04
C HIS A 101 11.27 -4.52 13.73
N VAL A 102 10.27 -5.37 13.55
CA VAL A 102 9.46 -5.43 12.33
C VAL A 102 8.00 -5.22 12.66
N TRP A 103 7.37 -4.34 11.93
CA TRP A 103 5.92 -4.21 11.85
C TRP A 103 5.45 -4.79 10.52
N ASP A 104 4.29 -5.41 10.52
CA ASP A 104 3.63 -5.90 9.32
C ASP A 104 2.12 -5.68 9.43
N TYR A 105 1.50 -5.36 8.32
CA TYR A 105 0.08 -5.03 8.25
C TYR A 105 -0.83 -6.25 8.20
N ASN A 106 -0.30 -7.46 7.95
CA ASN A 106 -1.09 -8.66 7.69
C ASN A 106 -0.66 -9.85 8.55
N ALA A 107 -1.62 -10.57 9.13
CA ALA A 107 -1.36 -11.69 10.03
C ALA A 107 -0.66 -12.88 9.35
N ALA A 108 -0.99 -13.18 8.07
CA ALA A 108 -0.34 -14.24 7.31
C ALA A 108 1.13 -13.90 7.04
N ASN A 109 1.43 -12.64 6.74
CA ASN A 109 2.81 -12.15 6.62
C ASN A 109 3.58 -12.30 7.93
N VAL A 110 2.97 -11.91 9.07
CA VAL A 110 3.60 -12.08 10.40
C VAL A 110 3.94 -13.54 10.66
N ALA A 111 3.03 -14.47 10.32
CA ALA A 111 3.29 -15.89 10.46
C ALA A 111 4.45 -16.36 9.56
N ALA A 112 4.48 -15.91 8.29
CA ALA A 112 5.56 -16.23 7.35
C ALA A 112 6.91 -15.66 7.79
N LEU A 113 6.95 -14.43 8.28
CA LEU A 113 8.16 -13.80 8.83
C LEU A 113 8.69 -14.56 10.04
N LYS A 114 7.81 -14.97 10.97
CA LYS A 114 8.19 -15.81 12.11
C LYS A 114 8.77 -17.15 11.68
N ALA A 115 8.15 -17.81 10.71
CA ALA A 115 8.65 -19.05 10.13
C ALA A 115 10.02 -18.87 9.44
N ALA A 116 10.31 -17.71 8.89
CA ALA A 116 11.59 -17.33 8.31
C ALA A 116 12.65 -16.93 9.36
N GLY A 117 12.33 -16.97 10.67
CA GLY A 117 13.25 -16.69 11.77
C GLY A 117 13.26 -15.24 12.25
N VAL A 118 12.31 -14.40 11.82
CA VAL A 118 12.15 -13.02 12.34
C VAL A 118 11.39 -13.10 13.66
N ALA A 119 12.10 -13.03 14.77
CA ALA A 119 11.52 -13.21 16.10
C ALA A 119 10.72 -11.99 16.59
N ASP A 120 11.21 -10.79 16.28
CA ASP A 120 10.63 -9.52 16.74
C ASP A 120 9.77 -8.88 15.64
N VAL A 121 8.62 -9.52 15.33
CA VAL A 121 7.65 -9.05 14.39
C VAL A 121 6.27 -8.90 15.03
N HIS A 122 5.64 -7.75 14.78
CA HIS A 122 4.36 -7.36 15.36
C HIS A 122 3.35 -7.04 14.27
N LEU A 123 2.10 -7.47 14.48
CA LEU A 123 0.98 -7.06 13.64
C LEU A 123 0.60 -5.61 13.96
N VAL A 124 0.73 -4.76 12.97
CA VAL A 124 0.31 -3.35 13.00
C VAL A 124 -0.57 -3.13 11.77
N PRO A 125 -1.88 -3.42 11.85
CA PRO A 125 -2.75 -3.36 10.69
C PRO A 125 -2.91 -1.93 10.18
N MET A 126 -3.24 -1.81 8.91
CA MET A 126 -3.62 -0.51 8.35
C MET A 126 -4.96 -0.07 8.95
N SER A 127 -5.01 1.18 9.33
CA SER A 127 -6.19 1.82 9.93
C SER A 127 -6.44 3.15 9.24
N TYR A 128 -7.28 3.98 9.81
CA TYR A 128 -7.61 5.31 9.33
C TYR A 128 -6.98 6.40 10.21
N THR A 129 -6.50 7.46 9.58
CA THR A 129 -6.22 8.75 10.23
C THR A 129 -6.75 9.89 9.34
N ALA A 130 -7.06 11.03 9.94
CA ALA A 130 -7.54 12.20 9.19
C ALA A 130 -6.51 12.70 8.15
N ASP A 131 -5.23 12.50 8.39
CA ASP A 131 -4.13 12.85 7.47
C ASP A 131 -4.21 12.11 6.12
N MET A 132 -4.98 11.00 6.03
CA MET A 132 -5.17 10.27 4.77
C MET A 132 -6.21 10.91 3.85
N SER A 133 -7.06 11.82 4.33
CA SER A 133 -8.12 12.47 3.55
C SER A 133 -7.57 13.70 2.81
N VAL A 134 -6.80 13.47 1.75
CA VAL A 134 -6.07 14.51 1.01
C VAL A 134 -6.46 14.64 -0.47
N VAL A 135 -7.27 13.72 -0.99
CA VAL A 135 -7.74 13.77 -2.38
C VAL A 135 -8.69 14.96 -2.57
N PRO A 136 -8.50 15.79 -3.60
CA PRO A 136 -9.37 16.92 -3.87
C PRO A 136 -10.84 16.53 -4.01
N THR A 137 -11.74 17.30 -3.42
CA THR A 137 -13.19 17.12 -3.49
C THR A 137 -13.85 18.17 -4.39
N GLY A 138 -15.09 17.90 -4.86
CA GLY A 138 -15.83 18.83 -5.73
C GLY A 138 -15.29 18.94 -7.16
N VAL A 139 -14.47 17.98 -7.58
CA VAL A 139 -13.94 17.87 -8.93
C VAL A 139 -14.94 17.14 -9.81
N GLU A 140 -15.11 17.59 -11.07
CA GLU A 140 -15.92 16.87 -12.06
C GLU A 140 -15.38 15.46 -12.31
N GLN A 141 -16.27 14.46 -12.28
CA GLN A 141 -15.90 13.06 -12.45
C GLN A 141 -16.11 12.65 -13.93
N ASP A 142 -15.08 12.85 -14.74
CA ASP A 142 -15.04 12.55 -16.16
C ASP A 142 -14.40 11.18 -16.51
N ILE A 143 -13.93 10.45 -15.50
CA ILE A 143 -13.36 9.10 -15.61
C ILE A 143 -14.35 8.10 -14.99
N ASP A 144 -14.83 7.14 -15.79
CA ASP A 144 -15.72 6.12 -15.24
C ASP A 144 -14.98 5.19 -14.31
N VAL A 145 -13.87 4.60 -14.78
CA VAL A 145 -13.04 3.68 -13.97
C VAL A 145 -11.58 4.07 -14.04
N LEU A 146 -10.97 4.20 -12.88
CA LEU A 146 -9.52 4.39 -12.74
C LEU A 146 -8.86 3.09 -12.27
N PHE A 147 -7.77 2.69 -12.92
CA PHE A 147 -6.83 1.69 -12.42
C PHE A 147 -5.43 2.26 -12.34
N TYR A 148 -4.79 2.19 -11.17
CA TYR A 148 -3.38 2.53 -11.01
C TYR A 148 -2.60 1.38 -10.34
N GLY A 149 -1.37 1.19 -10.80
CA GLY A 149 -0.48 0.11 -10.39
C GLY A 149 0.18 -0.54 -11.62
N VAL A 150 1.11 -1.47 -11.40
CA VAL A 150 1.80 -2.16 -12.50
C VAL A 150 0.80 -2.98 -13.31
N VAL A 151 0.68 -2.70 -14.62
CA VAL A 151 -0.18 -3.46 -15.54
C VAL A 151 0.62 -4.66 -16.07
N ASN A 152 0.09 -5.86 -15.85
CA ASN A 152 0.51 -7.11 -16.48
C ASN A 152 -0.61 -7.63 -17.40
N ASP A 153 -0.40 -8.75 -18.08
CA ASP A 153 -1.37 -9.28 -19.05
C ASP A 153 -2.75 -9.58 -18.42
N ARG A 154 -2.75 -10.09 -17.18
CA ARG A 154 -3.97 -10.35 -16.41
C ARG A 154 -4.78 -9.06 -16.17
N ARG A 155 -4.14 -8.02 -15.67
CA ARG A 155 -4.75 -6.72 -15.41
C ARG A 155 -5.16 -6.01 -16.71
N ARG A 156 -4.38 -6.17 -17.77
CA ARG A 156 -4.70 -5.65 -19.10
C ARG A 156 -5.96 -6.27 -19.66
N ALA A 157 -6.15 -7.58 -19.50
CA ALA A 157 -7.37 -8.26 -19.93
C ALA A 157 -8.61 -7.73 -19.19
N ALA A 158 -8.54 -7.51 -17.88
CA ALA A 158 -9.63 -6.93 -17.12
C ALA A 158 -9.95 -5.48 -17.56
N ILE A 159 -8.90 -4.66 -17.78
CA ILE A 159 -9.06 -3.28 -18.29
C ILE A 159 -9.71 -3.27 -19.70
N ALA A 160 -9.28 -4.18 -20.57
CA ALA A 160 -9.89 -4.32 -21.91
C ALA A 160 -11.39 -4.67 -21.82
N ALA A 161 -11.76 -5.62 -20.95
CA ALA A 161 -13.15 -6.01 -20.74
C ALA A 161 -14.04 -4.85 -20.23
N LEU A 162 -13.49 -3.94 -19.42
CA LEU A 162 -14.21 -2.70 -19.03
C LEU A 162 -14.44 -1.78 -20.23
N ARG A 163 -13.42 -1.58 -21.08
CA ARG A 163 -13.52 -0.77 -22.29
C ARG A 163 -14.50 -1.35 -23.31
N ASP A 164 -14.54 -2.68 -23.45
CA ASP A 164 -15.50 -3.38 -24.32
C ASP A 164 -16.95 -3.17 -23.85
N LYS A 165 -17.18 -2.85 -22.57
CA LYS A 165 -18.48 -2.43 -22.03
C LYS A 165 -18.80 -0.94 -22.29
N GLY A 166 -17.90 -0.21 -22.94
CA GLY A 166 -18.08 1.22 -23.26
C GLY A 166 -17.70 2.18 -22.14
N LEU A 167 -17.04 1.72 -21.06
CA LEU A 167 -16.59 2.58 -19.97
C LEU A 167 -15.35 3.39 -20.36
N ASN A 168 -15.30 4.65 -19.93
CA ASN A 168 -14.10 5.49 -20.02
C ASN A 168 -13.11 5.07 -18.94
N VAL A 169 -12.10 4.26 -19.31
CA VAL A 169 -11.10 3.71 -18.38
C VAL A 169 -9.77 4.39 -18.56
N VAL A 170 -9.27 5.00 -17.47
CA VAL A 170 -7.90 5.50 -17.38
C VAL A 170 -7.04 4.51 -16.59
N SER A 171 -5.85 4.20 -17.10
CA SER A 171 -4.94 3.29 -16.43
C SER A 171 -3.48 3.77 -16.50
N THR A 172 -2.64 3.19 -15.64
CA THR A 172 -1.18 3.42 -15.66
C THR A 172 -0.49 2.81 -16.88
N GLU A 173 -1.20 2.12 -17.76
CA GLU A 173 -0.66 1.69 -19.05
C GLU A 173 -0.46 2.87 -20.01
N GLU A 174 -1.42 3.80 -20.02
CA GLU A 174 -1.37 5.03 -20.84
C GLU A 174 -0.71 6.19 -20.10
N THR A 175 -0.82 6.21 -18.76
CA THR A 175 -0.26 7.28 -17.91
C THR A 175 0.72 6.67 -16.92
N PRO A 176 1.93 6.28 -17.36
CA PRO A 176 2.94 5.75 -16.48
C PRO A 176 3.34 6.80 -15.43
N TRP A 177 3.70 6.32 -14.20
CA TRP A 177 4.12 7.19 -13.09
C TRP A 177 3.03 8.03 -12.43
N MET A 178 1.78 7.62 -12.53
CA MET A 178 0.67 8.21 -11.78
C MET A 178 0.91 8.04 -10.27
N MET A 179 1.52 9.04 -9.64
CA MET A 179 1.93 9.02 -8.22
C MET A 179 1.69 10.37 -7.55
N GLY A 180 1.59 10.37 -6.20
CA GLY A 180 1.44 11.59 -5.40
C GLY A 180 0.23 12.42 -5.83
N ALA A 181 0.39 13.74 -5.89
CA ALA A 181 -0.69 14.67 -6.23
C ALA A 181 -1.30 14.45 -7.62
N GLU A 182 -0.53 13.94 -8.58
CA GLU A 182 -1.06 13.59 -9.90
C GLU A 182 -2.02 12.41 -9.81
N ARG A 183 -1.64 11.34 -9.08
CA ARG A 183 -2.54 10.21 -8.78
C ARG A 183 -3.80 10.67 -8.07
N ASP A 184 -3.67 11.53 -7.08
CA ASP A 184 -4.79 12.03 -6.31
C ASP A 184 -5.78 12.85 -7.16
N ASN A 185 -5.27 13.58 -8.16
CA ASN A 185 -6.11 14.26 -9.14
C ASN A 185 -6.89 13.26 -10.02
N TYR A 186 -6.27 12.17 -10.48
CA TYR A 186 -7.00 11.11 -11.20
C TYR A 186 -8.03 10.42 -10.29
N ILE A 187 -7.68 10.14 -9.03
CA ILE A 187 -8.62 9.58 -8.05
C ILE A 187 -9.82 10.52 -7.86
N ALA A 188 -9.60 11.83 -7.73
CA ALA A 188 -10.67 12.81 -7.59
C ALA A 188 -11.66 12.76 -8.75
N ARG A 189 -11.16 12.66 -9.99
CA ARG A 189 -11.94 12.62 -11.24
C ARG A 189 -12.61 11.27 -11.52
N ALA A 190 -12.22 10.21 -10.85
CA ALA A 190 -12.80 8.89 -11.07
C ALA A 190 -14.13 8.71 -10.34
N LYS A 191 -15.15 8.12 -11.02
CA LYS A 191 -16.37 7.63 -10.38
C LYS A 191 -16.07 6.39 -9.54
N VAL A 192 -15.35 5.45 -10.13
CA VAL A 192 -14.96 4.17 -9.51
C VAL A 192 -13.46 3.96 -9.60
N VAL A 193 -12.84 3.44 -8.56
CA VAL A 193 -11.46 2.97 -8.60
C VAL A 193 -11.43 1.45 -8.53
N LEU A 194 -10.74 0.82 -9.48
CA LEU A 194 -10.63 -0.63 -9.60
C LEU A 194 -9.40 -1.13 -8.82
N ASN A 195 -9.61 -2.12 -7.96
CA ASN A 195 -8.55 -2.84 -7.27
C ASN A 195 -8.42 -4.27 -7.81
N LEU A 196 -7.25 -4.62 -8.33
CA LEU A 196 -6.94 -5.93 -8.89
C LEU A 196 -5.70 -6.53 -8.24
N HIS A 197 -5.74 -7.81 -7.94
CA HIS A 197 -4.53 -8.54 -7.55
C HIS A 197 -3.51 -8.57 -8.70
N ARG A 198 -2.23 -8.56 -8.34
CA ARG A 198 -1.15 -8.65 -9.35
C ARG A 198 -1.01 -10.08 -9.87
N PHE A 199 -1.24 -11.08 -9.02
CA PHE A 199 -1.08 -12.50 -9.32
C PHE A 199 -2.34 -13.26 -8.93
N ASP A 200 -2.66 -14.34 -9.65
CA ASP A 200 -3.82 -15.19 -9.36
C ASP A 200 -3.73 -15.90 -7.99
N VAL A 201 -2.51 -16.11 -7.52
CA VAL A 201 -2.24 -16.74 -6.21
C VAL A 201 -2.19 -15.72 -5.04
N ALA A 202 -2.41 -14.45 -5.32
CA ALA A 202 -2.37 -13.42 -4.28
C ALA A 202 -3.58 -13.57 -3.34
N LYS A 203 -3.31 -13.87 -2.07
CA LYS A 203 -4.32 -14.01 -1.02
C LYS A 203 -4.33 -12.84 -0.04
N VAL A 204 -3.33 -11.96 -0.13
CA VAL A 204 -3.24 -10.77 0.71
C VAL A 204 -3.93 -9.63 -0.02
N PHE A 205 -4.91 -9.05 0.64
CA PHE A 205 -5.69 -7.93 0.10
C PHE A 205 -4.83 -6.67 -0.02
N GLU A 206 -5.06 -5.87 -1.06
CA GLU A 206 -4.32 -4.62 -1.32
C GLU A 206 -4.81 -3.49 -0.39
N ILE A 207 -4.75 -3.75 0.91
CA ILE A 207 -5.36 -2.90 1.95
C ILE A 207 -4.83 -1.46 1.92
N ALA A 208 -3.55 -1.23 1.62
CA ALA A 208 -2.97 0.10 1.56
C ALA A 208 -3.71 1.01 0.57
N ARG A 209 -3.94 0.50 -0.65
CA ARG A 209 -4.71 1.22 -1.67
C ARG A 209 -6.15 1.43 -1.26
N VAL A 210 -6.81 0.36 -0.82
CA VAL A 210 -8.25 0.40 -0.53
C VAL A 210 -8.55 1.30 0.65
N SER A 211 -7.80 1.20 1.75
CA SER A 211 -7.99 2.10 2.91
C SER A 211 -7.80 3.57 2.54
N TYR A 212 -6.82 3.90 1.69
CA TYR A 212 -6.63 5.26 1.21
C TYR A 212 -7.82 5.75 0.38
N LEU A 213 -8.36 4.91 -0.52
CA LEU A 213 -9.53 5.25 -1.32
C LEU A 213 -10.77 5.46 -0.46
N LEU A 214 -11.02 4.57 0.50
CA LEU A 214 -12.14 4.69 1.43
C LEU A 214 -12.02 5.93 2.33
N ALA A 215 -10.81 6.25 2.81
CA ALA A 215 -10.54 7.48 3.57
C ALA A 215 -10.84 8.75 2.76
N ASN A 216 -10.83 8.67 1.45
CA ASN A 216 -11.15 9.76 0.51
C ASN A 216 -12.55 9.61 -0.13
N HIS A 217 -13.43 8.81 0.46
CA HIS A 217 -14.82 8.61 0.03
C HIS A 217 -14.97 8.15 -1.43
N LYS A 218 -14.05 7.34 -1.93
CA LYS A 218 -14.10 6.82 -3.29
C LYS A 218 -14.81 5.47 -3.34
N ALA A 219 -15.67 5.30 -4.33
CA ALA A 219 -16.25 4.01 -4.65
C ALA A 219 -15.15 3.07 -5.16
N VAL A 220 -15.08 1.87 -4.57
CA VAL A 220 -14.07 0.87 -4.91
C VAL A 220 -14.73 -0.41 -5.38
N VAL A 221 -14.40 -0.85 -6.60
CA VAL A 221 -14.67 -2.21 -7.06
C VAL A 221 -13.40 -3.02 -6.91
N SER A 222 -13.47 -4.12 -6.17
CA SER A 222 -12.29 -4.89 -5.81
C SER A 222 -12.41 -6.35 -6.20
N GLU A 223 -11.34 -6.89 -6.75
CA GLU A 223 -11.19 -8.32 -6.82
C GLU A 223 -11.07 -8.90 -5.41
N ILE A 224 -11.94 -9.86 -5.12
CA ILE A 224 -11.93 -10.67 -3.90
C ILE A 224 -11.98 -12.13 -4.34
N ALA A 225 -10.81 -12.76 -4.36
CA ALA A 225 -10.67 -14.17 -4.69
C ALA A 225 -11.04 -15.05 -3.49
N ASP A 226 -11.30 -16.33 -3.74
CA ASP A 226 -11.55 -17.31 -2.68
C ASP A 226 -10.37 -17.40 -1.72
N GLY A 227 -10.67 -17.24 -0.42
CA GLY A 227 -9.66 -17.28 0.64
C GLY A 227 -8.83 -16.00 0.77
N THR A 228 -9.23 -14.88 0.13
CA THR A 228 -8.66 -13.56 0.40
C THR A 228 -8.90 -13.19 1.86
N ASP A 229 -7.81 -12.91 2.58
CA ASP A 229 -7.83 -12.39 3.94
C ASP A 229 -8.17 -10.90 3.92
N ILE A 230 -9.37 -10.55 4.35
CA ILE A 230 -9.91 -9.19 4.36
C ILE A 230 -10.85 -9.02 5.54
N ASP A 231 -10.68 -7.94 6.28
CA ASP A 231 -11.53 -7.58 7.41
C ASP A 231 -12.98 -7.34 6.99
N ASP A 232 -13.95 -7.72 7.82
CA ASP A 232 -15.38 -7.67 7.51
C ASP A 232 -15.87 -6.25 7.21
N ASP A 233 -15.36 -5.24 7.90
CA ASP A 233 -15.69 -3.82 7.68
C ASP A 233 -15.19 -3.32 6.32
N ILE A 234 -13.99 -3.70 5.91
CA ILE A 234 -13.44 -3.38 4.59
C ILE A 234 -14.22 -4.11 3.50
N ARG A 235 -14.55 -5.40 3.73
CA ARG A 235 -15.38 -6.18 2.80
C ARG A 235 -16.76 -5.54 2.59
N ALA A 236 -17.36 -5.02 3.64
CA ALA A 236 -18.66 -4.34 3.57
C ALA A 236 -18.58 -2.96 2.88
N ALA A 237 -17.41 -2.34 2.85
CA ALA A 237 -17.19 -1.00 2.31
C ALA A 237 -16.83 -0.99 0.81
N VAL A 238 -16.58 -2.16 0.20
CA VAL A 238 -16.22 -2.28 -1.23
C VAL A 238 -17.23 -3.14 -1.98
N VAL A 239 -17.37 -2.89 -3.29
CA VAL A 239 -18.08 -3.81 -4.17
C VAL A 239 -17.10 -4.87 -4.63
N GLY A 240 -17.23 -6.09 -4.08
CA GLY A 240 -16.29 -7.19 -4.29
C GLY A 240 -16.82 -8.26 -5.23
N GLY A 241 -15.93 -8.86 -6.02
CA GLY A 241 -16.26 -9.98 -6.88
C GLY A 241 -15.04 -10.70 -7.45
N HIS A 242 -15.27 -11.80 -8.15
CA HIS A 242 -14.25 -12.47 -8.95
C HIS A 242 -13.83 -11.56 -10.11
N ILE A 243 -12.61 -11.74 -10.61
CA ILE A 243 -12.08 -10.88 -11.70
C ILE A 243 -13.01 -10.80 -12.91
N ASP A 244 -13.67 -11.90 -13.27
CA ASP A 244 -14.57 -11.98 -14.41
C ASP A 244 -15.88 -11.18 -14.19
N ASP A 245 -16.28 -10.94 -12.95
CA ASP A 245 -17.48 -10.19 -12.58
C ASP A 245 -17.24 -8.68 -12.53
N LEU A 246 -15.99 -8.25 -12.33
CA LEU A 246 -15.65 -6.84 -12.08
C LEU A 246 -16.07 -5.89 -13.21
N PRO A 247 -15.99 -6.27 -14.51
CA PRO A 247 -16.47 -5.40 -15.57
C PRO A 247 -17.97 -5.08 -15.47
N GLN A 248 -18.78 -6.04 -15.03
CA GLN A 248 -20.22 -5.81 -14.83
C GLN A 248 -20.45 -4.97 -13.56
N LEU A 249 -19.79 -5.29 -12.47
CA LEU A 249 -19.90 -4.54 -11.21
C LEU A 249 -19.50 -3.06 -11.38
N CYS A 250 -18.43 -2.79 -12.14
CA CYS A 250 -18.05 -1.41 -12.48
C CYS A 250 -19.11 -0.73 -13.35
N TYR A 251 -19.64 -1.42 -14.35
CA TYR A 251 -20.66 -0.88 -15.24
C TYR A 251 -21.92 -0.48 -14.46
N ASP A 252 -22.39 -1.35 -13.58
CA ASP A 252 -23.57 -1.11 -12.76
C ASP A 252 -23.35 0.10 -11.83
N LEU A 253 -22.22 0.13 -11.12
CA LEU A 253 -21.90 1.22 -10.17
C LEU A 253 -21.65 2.58 -10.84
N VAL A 254 -21.21 2.60 -12.10
CA VAL A 254 -21.01 3.86 -12.86
C VAL A 254 -22.34 4.45 -13.32
N HIS A 255 -23.40 3.61 -13.51
CA HIS A 255 -24.70 4.01 -14.08
C HIS A 255 -25.82 4.10 -13.04
N ASP A 256 -25.58 3.71 -11.77
CA ASP A 256 -26.49 3.94 -10.64
C ASP A 256 -26.49 5.42 -10.20
#